data_f452bcb1a1cad8a192bb32983bd05a99
#
_entry.id   f452bcb1a1cad8a192bb32983bd05a99
#
_cell.length_a   1.000
_cell.length_b   1.000
_cell.length_c   1.000
_cell.angle_alpha   90.00
_cell.angle_beta   90.00
_cell.angle_gamma   90.00
#
_symmetry.space_group_name_H-M   'P 1'
#
loop_
_entity.id
_entity.type
_entity.pdbx_description
1 polymer ?
#
loop_
_entity_poly.entity_id
_entity_poly.type
_entity_poly.pdbx_seq_one_letter_code
_entity_poly.pdbx_strand_id
1 'polypeptide(L)'
;MEKPAVIMITSNGVGAGHLIRASAIARALQSDARPIIFSMAYSVVEVAKALDLDCEYIPGRDKGLMPRKKWDSYLRDRLIALIDETGASVITFDGVVPYPGIIAAKIARPSVNLIWIRRGMWQRKPQGMVLGLQSRLMDYVIEPGDVARDADSGPTKSRLESVLTKPVTLYLPERALSRQDARRFLGLDNDKPAVLVQMGVGNTDLDARASAVFKGLSSWKDLQIVMPRKPVDQEGNSLVPEGTDVKVIRHFPLADLLHAFDAAICAAGYNSVHEVIPAGIPTLFIANNRGTDDQKSRAKWCAEQELAIYADNESLEDIESQSARLQSQALREQLTAKCSSVEDFSGAVQIAELIKLLSNQAYSSLINKRLTYQRFIYTAAFARSPKFYARRFINLLLRMAAIAFRTLFPHDGPMPTNGEVVFSDSRNFKILDKYIRTQERFEHLIKDFSPTYLAKRKAIAKAAFGEVDITPILDRSEIEAHLRFAS
;
A
#
# COMPACT_ATOMS: atom_id res chain seq x y z
N MET A 1 25.97 -16.80 -4.58
CA MET A 1 24.58 -17.18 -4.96
C MET A 1 23.78 -15.90 -5.08
N GLU A 2 22.96 -15.80 -6.08
CA GLU A 2 22.05 -14.67 -6.24
C GLU A 2 21.01 -14.69 -5.10
N LYS A 3 20.67 -13.50 -4.54
CA LYS A 3 19.70 -13.41 -3.46
C LYS A 3 18.31 -13.80 -3.97
N PRO A 4 17.51 -14.57 -3.21
CA PRO A 4 16.17 -14.93 -3.63
C PRO A 4 15.30 -13.68 -3.82
N ALA A 5 14.53 -13.64 -4.91
CA ALA A 5 13.63 -12.53 -5.18
C ALA A 5 12.33 -12.66 -4.37
N VAL A 6 11.83 -11.53 -3.89
CA VAL A 6 10.56 -11.40 -3.16
C VAL A 6 9.74 -10.27 -3.75
N ILE A 7 8.55 -10.56 -4.26
CA ILE A 7 7.65 -9.56 -4.82
C ILE A 7 6.74 -9.01 -3.71
N MET A 8 6.78 -7.71 -3.49
CA MET A 8 6.04 -7.03 -2.43
C MET A 8 4.96 -6.13 -3.03
N ILE A 9 3.73 -6.64 -3.09
CA ILE A 9 2.60 -5.94 -3.70
C ILE A 9 1.98 -4.99 -2.69
N THR A 10 1.78 -3.73 -3.09
CA THR A 10 1.06 -2.76 -2.27
C THR A 10 -0.18 -2.21 -2.98
N SER A 11 -1.30 -2.17 -2.27
CA SER A 11 -2.52 -1.57 -2.80
C SER A 11 -2.40 -0.04 -2.84
N ASN A 12 -3.22 0.58 -3.70
CA ASN A 12 -3.38 2.02 -3.72
C ASN A 12 -4.35 2.45 -2.62
N GLY A 13 -3.85 2.69 -1.42
CA GLY A 13 -4.61 3.37 -0.37
C GLY A 13 -4.83 4.85 -0.72
N VAL A 14 -5.66 5.54 0.06
CA VAL A 14 -5.86 7.00 -0.06
C VAL A 14 -4.56 7.77 0.21
N GLY A 15 -3.60 7.13 0.90
CA GLY A 15 -2.24 7.63 1.13
C GLY A 15 -1.20 6.55 0.81
N ALA A 16 0.08 6.84 1.00
CA ALA A 16 1.19 5.91 0.76
C ALA A 16 1.39 4.85 1.87
N GLY A 17 0.43 4.68 2.80
CA GLY A 17 0.63 3.86 4.01
C GLY A 17 1.05 2.42 3.77
N HIS A 18 0.46 1.75 2.78
CA HIS A 18 0.83 0.39 2.39
C HIS A 18 2.25 0.34 1.80
N LEU A 19 2.58 1.31 0.97
CA LEU A 19 3.90 1.42 0.35
C LEU A 19 4.99 1.70 1.40
N ILE A 20 4.76 2.62 2.34
CA ILE A 20 5.71 2.95 3.42
C ILE A 20 6.01 1.72 4.27
N ARG A 21 4.98 0.97 4.67
CA ARG A 21 5.17 -0.26 5.44
C ARG A 21 5.93 -1.33 4.66
N ALA A 22 5.57 -1.55 3.40
CA ALA A 22 6.30 -2.46 2.52
C ALA A 22 7.77 -2.02 2.34
N SER A 23 8.03 -0.72 2.26
CA SER A 23 9.39 -0.16 2.15
C SER A 23 10.23 -0.43 3.39
N ALA A 24 9.64 -0.32 4.58
CA ALA A 24 10.32 -0.64 5.83
C ALA A 24 10.72 -2.13 5.88
N ILE A 25 9.79 -3.02 5.51
CA ILE A 25 10.05 -4.47 5.44
C ILE A 25 11.08 -4.79 4.36
N ALA A 26 10.97 -4.17 3.18
CA ALA A 26 11.92 -4.36 2.08
C ALA A 26 13.35 -3.97 2.49
N ARG A 27 13.52 -2.83 3.18
CA ARG A 27 14.83 -2.42 3.73
C ARG A 27 15.43 -3.46 4.67
N ALA A 28 14.62 -3.98 5.60
CA ALA A 28 15.08 -5.02 6.53
C ALA A 28 15.44 -6.32 5.81
N LEU A 29 14.85 -6.56 4.64
CA LEU A 29 15.07 -7.78 3.85
C LEU A 29 16.23 -7.70 2.87
N GLN A 30 16.71 -6.50 2.48
CA GLN A 30 17.73 -6.29 1.43
C GLN A 30 19.04 -7.02 1.67
N SER A 31 19.44 -7.26 2.92
CA SER A 31 20.66 -8.03 3.26
C SER A 31 20.58 -9.48 2.77
N ASP A 32 19.41 -10.10 2.84
CA ASP A 32 19.18 -11.53 2.68
C ASP A 32 18.44 -11.93 1.41
N ALA A 33 17.64 -11.02 0.86
CA ALA A 33 16.87 -11.25 -0.36
C ALA A 33 16.89 -10.00 -1.26
N ARG A 34 16.35 -10.14 -2.47
CA ARG A 34 16.10 -9.05 -3.42
C ARG A 34 14.62 -8.68 -3.39
N PRO A 35 14.20 -7.69 -2.59
CA PRO A 35 12.83 -7.22 -2.58
C PRO A 35 12.52 -6.41 -3.84
N ILE A 36 11.36 -6.66 -4.44
CA ILE A 36 10.84 -5.94 -5.59
C ILE A 36 9.48 -5.38 -5.20
N ILE A 37 9.37 -4.07 -5.07
CA ILE A 37 8.10 -3.41 -4.71
C ILE A 37 7.24 -3.25 -5.96
N PHE A 38 6.11 -3.94 -5.99
CA PHE A 38 5.10 -3.85 -7.03
C PHE A 38 3.92 -3.04 -6.52
N SER A 39 3.87 -1.74 -6.83
CA SER A 39 3.00 -0.80 -6.16
C SER A 39 1.96 -0.15 -7.05
N MET A 40 0.76 0.05 -6.48
CA MET A 40 -0.30 0.86 -7.08
C MET A 40 -0.28 2.32 -6.62
N ALA A 41 0.70 2.71 -5.79
CA ALA A 41 0.87 4.07 -5.31
C ALA A 41 1.87 4.84 -6.20
N TYR A 42 1.53 6.08 -6.56
CA TYR A 42 2.41 6.92 -7.40
C TYR A 42 3.77 7.22 -6.76
N SER A 43 3.82 7.28 -5.44
CA SER A 43 5.04 7.56 -4.68
C SER A 43 6.07 6.43 -4.71
N VAL A 44 5.80 5.32 -5.39
CA VAL A 44 6.76 4.22 -5.56
C VAL A 44 8.08 4.67 -6.18
N VAL A 45 8.04 5.69 -7.03
CA VAL A 45 9.24 6.26 -7.67
C VAL A 45 10.18 6.91 -6.63
N GLU A 46 9.62 7.58 -5.63
CA GLU A 46 10.41 8.18 -4.55
C GLU A 46 11.03 7.11 -3.65
N VAL A 47 10.30 6.02 -3.41
CA VAL A 47 10.81 4.85 -2.69
C VAL A 47 11.99 4.23 -3.43
N ALA A 48 11.84 3.96 -4.73
CA ALA A 48 12.90 3.39 -5.55
C ALA A 48 14.19 4.21 -5.45
N LYS A 49 14.08 5.54 -5.60
CA LYS A 49 15.22 6.45 -5.56
C LYS A 49 15.85 6.59 -4.17
N ALA A 50 15.04 6.67 -3.12
CA ALA A 50 15.52 6.95 -1.77
C ALA A 50 16.09 5.73 -1.06
N LEU A 51 15.58 4.53 -1.37
CA LEU A 51 15.93 3.28 -0.67
C LEU A 51 16.71 2.30 -1.53
N ASP A 52 17.05 2.66 -2.77
CA ASP A 52 17.73 1.80 -3.73
C ASP A 52 17.04 0.42 -3.86
N LEU A 53 15.73 0.47 -4.14
CA LEU A 53 14.90 -0.71 -4.26
C LEU A 53 14.40 -0.88 -5.70
N ASP A 54 14.35 -2.12 -6.16
CA ASP A 54 13.64 -2.46 -7.38
C ASP A 54 12.15 -2.18 -7.19
N CYS A 55 11.60 -1.35 -8.03
CA CYS A 55 10.19 -0.95 -7.95
C CYS A 55 9.51 -0.97 -9.30
N GLU A 56 8.26 -1.42 -9.31
CA GLU A 56 7.37 -1.33 -10.46
C GLU A 56 6.05 -0.66 -10.08
N TYR A 57 5.57 0.23 -10.93
CA TYR A 57 4.28 0.87 -10.77
C TYR A 57 3.23 0.21 -11.65
N ILE A 58 2.10 -0.14 -11.05
CA ILE A 58 0.89 -0.53 -11.76
C ILE A 58 -0.27 0.40 -11.38
N PRO A 59 -1.06 0.90 -12.34
CA PRO A 59 -2.21 1.75 -12.00
C PRO A 59 -3.23 0.98 -11.17
N GLY A 60 -3.72 1.58 -10.10
CA GLY A 60 -4.74 0.97 -9.24
C GLY A 60 -6.08 0.78 -9.96
N ARG A 61 -6.80 -0.26 -9.60
CA ARG A 61 -8.13 -0.63 -10.16
C ARG A 61 -9.15 0.51 -10.13
N ASP A 62 -9.07 1.35 -9.09
CA ASP A 62 -10.03 2.43 -8.86
C ASP A 62 -9.73 3.71 -9.64
N LYS A 63 -8.69 3.69 -10.48
CA LYS A 63 -8.33 4.84 -11.33
C LYS A 63 -9.14 4.94 -12.61
N GLY A 64 -10.07 4.02 -12.85
CA GLY A 64 -10.97 4.07 -13.99
C GLY A 64 -10.31 3.89 -15.37
N LEU A 65 -9.07 3.41 -15.40
CA LEU A 65 -8.26 3.31 -16.61
C LEU A 65 -8.71 2.18 -17.54
N MET A 66 -9.28 1.14 -16.95
CA MET A 66 -9.86 0.01 -17.67
C MET A 66 -10.96 -0.65 -16.83
N PRO A 67 -11.87 -1.44 -17.45
CA PRO A 67 -12.87 -2.21 -16.73
C PRO A 67 -12.23 -3.15 -15.70
N ARG A 68 -12.85 -3.30 -14.51
CA ARG A 68 -12.32 -4.13 -13.41
C ARG A 68 -11.86 -5.52 -13.86
N LYS A 69 -12.62 -6.18 -14.73
CA LYS A 69 -12.28 -7.51 -15.24
C LYS A 69 -10.97 -7.51 -16.04
N LYS A 70 -10.77 -6.52 -16.90
CA LYS A 70 -9.52 -6.37 -17.66
C LYS A 70 -8.36 -6.05 -16.74
N TRP A 71 -8.60 -5.18 -15.74
CA TRP A 71 -7.59 -4.82 -14.76
C TRP A 71 -7.13 -6.03 -13.92
N ASP A 72 -8.05 -6.85 -13.42
CA ASP A 72 -7.70 -8.06 -12.66
C ASP A 72 -6.91 -9.06 -13.51
N SER A 73 -7.24 -9.17 -14.81
CA SER A 73 -6.47 -9.99 -15.76
C SER A 73 -5.08 -9.41 -16.02
N TYR A 74 -4.99 -8.11 -16.21
CA TYR A 74 -3.72 -7.41 -16.39
C TYR A 74 -2.80 -7.58 -15.16
N LEU A 75 -3.34 -7.38 -13.94
CA LEU A 75 -2.61 -7.59 -12.70
C LEU A 75 -2.09 -9.04 -12.59
N ARG A 76 -2.94 -10.02 -12.88
CA ARG A 76 -2.56 -11.43 -12.89
C ARG A 76 -1.40 -11.69 -13.84
N ASP A 77 -1.56 -11.25 -15.08
CA ASP A 77 -0.62 -11.58 -16.16
C ASP A 77 0.73 -10.91 -15.92
N ARG A 78 0.72 -9.66 -15.42
CA ARG A 78 1.97 -8.98 -15.05
C ARG A 78 2.66 -9.61 -13.85
N LEU A 79 1.90 -10.05 -12.84
CA LEU A 79 2.47 -10.77 -11.70
C LEU A 79 3.07 -12.12 -12.10
N ILE A 80 2.40 -12.87 -12.98
CA ILE A 80 2.94 -14.13 -13.50
C ILE A 80 4.26 -13.88 -14.23
N ALA A 81 4.29 -12.86 -15.09
CA ALA A 81 5.51 -12.49 -15.80
C ALA A 81 6.63 -12.11 -14.84
N LEU A 82 6.35 -11.28 -13.84
CA LEU A 82 7.35 -10.86 -12.85
C LEU A 82 7.86 -12.03 -12.00
N ILE A 83 7.00 -13.00 -11.65
CA ILE A 83 7.43 -14.23 -10.97
C ILE A 83 8.38 -15.02 -11.86
N ASP A 84 8.05 -15.19 -13.14
CA ASP A 84 8.86 -15.97 -14.07
C ASP A 84 10.18 -15.28 -14.41
N GLU A 85 10.18 -13.94 -14.54
CA GLU A 85 11.37 -13.12 -14.78
C GLU A 85 12.37 -13.17 -13.60
N THR A 86 11.86 -13.21 -12.38
CA THR A 86 12.68 -13.05 -11.18
C THR A 86 12.93 -14.35 -10.41
N GLY A 87 12.21 -15.42 -10.74
CA GLY A 87 12.24 -16.66 -9.97
C GLY A 87 11.70 -16.49 -8.53
N ALA A 88 10.87 -15.49 -8.28
CA ALA A 88 10.38 -15.21 -6.93
C ALA A 88 9.61 -16.39 -6.35
N SER A 89 9.98 -16.80 -5.13
CA SER A 89 9.33 -17.86 -4.37
C SER A 89 8.31 -17.34 -3.34
N VAL A 90 8.31 -16.04 -3.08
CA VAL A 90 7.41 -15.37 -2.14
C VAL A 90 6.79 -14.14 -2.77
N ILE A 91 5.49 -13.99 -2.58
CA ILE A 91 4.74 -12.76 -2.85
C ILE A 91 4.11 -12.30 -1.54
N THR A 92 4.33 -11.05 -1.16
CA THR A 92 3.57 -10.40 -0.10
C THR A 92 2.52 -9.46 -0.70
N PHE A 93 1.38 -9.33 -0.06
CA PHE A 93 0.37 -8.34 -0.39
C PHE A 93 0.07 -7.47 0.84
N ASP A 94 0.33 -6.19 0.75
CA ASP A 94 -0.05 -5.20 1.74
C ASP A 94 -1.24 -4.38 1.24
N GLY A 95 -2.40 -4.63 1.80
CA GLY A 95 -3.65 -3.99 1.39
C GLY A 95 -4.85 -4.46 2.20
N VAL A 96 -5.98 -3.78 2.02
CA VAL A 96 -7.20 -4.06 2.77
C VAL A 96 -7.91 -5.32 2.26
N VAL A 97 -8.03 -5.46 0.95
CA VAL A 97 -8.74 -6.58 0.31
C VAL A 97 -7.87 -7.17 -0.78
N PRO A 98 -7.55 -8.47 -0.72
CA PRO A 98 -6.80 -9.13 -1.78
C PRO A 98 -7.51 -9.03 -3.13
N TYR A 99 -6.78 -8.62 -4.15
CA TYR A 99 -7.34 -8.52 -5.50
C TYR A 99 -7.47 -9.91 -6.15
N PRO A 100 -8.54 -10.17 -6.92
CA PRO A 100 -8.70 -11.43 -7.65
C PRO A 100 -7.52 -11.76 -8.56
N GLY A 101 -6.89 -10.76 -9.16
CA GLY A 101 -5.69 -10.94 -10.00
C GLY A 101 -4.52 -11.57 -9.24
N ILE A 102 -4.29 -11.19 -7.97
CA ILE A 102 -3.23 -11.77 -7.12
C ILE A 102 -3.51 -13.25 -6.85
N ILE A 103 -4.76 -13.56 -6.47
CA ILE A 103 -5.16 -14.94 -6.19
C ILE A 103 -5.08 -15.79 -7.47
N ALA A 104 -5.42 -15.22 -8.62
CA ALA A 104 -5.31 -15.90 -9.90
C ALA A 104 -3.84 -16.17 -10.31
N ALA A 105 -2.93 -15.25 -10.01
CA ALA A 105 -1.49 -15.45 -10.20
C ALA A 105 -0.97 -16.60 -9.31
N LYS A 106 -1.40 -16.65 -8.04
CA LYS A 106 -1.08 -17.78 -7.13
C LYS A 106 -1.61 -19.13 -7.65
N ILE A 107 -2.81 -19.15 -8.24
CA ILE A 107 -3.35 -20.39 -8.85
C ILE A 107 -2.45 -20.84 -10.03
N ALA A 108 -1.98 -19.88 -10.84
CA ALA A 108 -1.12 -20.17 -11.98
C ALA A 108 0.33 -20.53 -11.58
N ARG A 109 0.79 -20.05 -10.44
CA ARG A 109 2.13 -20.32 -9.87
C ARG A 109 2.00 -20.86 -8.45
N PRO A 110 1.57 -22.12 -8.28
CA PRO A 110 1.23 -22.69 -6.98
C PRO A 110 2.44 -22.84 -6.05
N SER A 111 3.65 -22.89 -6.57
CA SER A 111 4.89 -23.00 -5.80
C SER A 111 5.27 -21.71 -5.06
N VAL A 112 4.71 -20.56 -5.43
CA VAL A 112 5.00 -19.27 -4.79
C VAL A 112 4.20 -19.13 -3.50
N ASN A 113 4.85 -18.80 -2.37
CA ASN A 113 4.15 -18.50 -1.13
C ASN A 113 3.44 -17.14 -1.21
N LEU A 114 2.16 -17.10 -0.90
CA LEU A 114 1.35 -15.88 -0.89
C LEU A 114 1.06 -15.44 0.56
N ILE A 115 1.60 -14.31 0.95
CA ILE A 115 1.51 -13.74 2.29
C ILE A 115 0.65 -12.47 2.27
N TRP A 116 -0.31 -12.36 3.17
CA TRP A 116 -1.05 -11.12 3.38
C TRP A 116 -0.49 -10.36 4.58
N ILE A 117 0.05 -9.17 4.34
CA ILE A 117 0.41 -8.22 5.39
C ILE A 117 -0.85 -7.41 5.70
N ARG A 118 -1.57 -7.81 6.74
CA ARG A 118 -2.87 -7.27 7.12
C ARG A 118 -2.77 -6.59 8.48
N ARG A 119 -2.71 -5.25 8.51
CA ARG A 119 -2.70 -4.54 9.78
C ARG A 119 -3.97 -4.79 10.60
N GLY A 120 -3.86 -4.64 11.92
CA GLY A 120 -4.97 -4.63 12.87
C GLY A 120 -5.76 -3.32 12.89
N MET A 121 -6.51 -3.11 13.94
CA MET A 121 -7.33 -1.93 14.23
C MET A 121 -8.27 -1.55 13.09
N TRP A 122 -9.08 -2.51 12.65
CA TRP A 122 -10.13 -2.25 11.68
C TRP A 122 -11.39 -1.73 12.38
N GLN A 123 -12.11 -0.83 11.70
CA GLN A 123 -13.42 -0.35 12.12
C GLN A 123 -14.41 -1.50 12.37
N ARG A 124 -15.29 -1.32 13.36
CA ARG A 124 -16.26 -2.32 13.83
C ARG A 124 -17.27 -2.86 12.81
N LYS A 125 -17.44 -2.26 11.63
CA LYS A 125 -18.49 -2.68 10.68
C LYS A 125 -18.31 -4.14 10.21
N PRO A 126 -19.39 -4.85 9.85
CA PRO A 126 -19.48 -6.31 9.84
C PRO A 126 -18.74 -6.99 8.70
N GLN A 127 -17.44 -6.84 8.65
CA GLN A 127 -16.58 -7.50 7.65
C GLN A 127 -15.92 -8.80 8.17
N GLY A 128 -16.21 -9.18 9.41
CA GLY A 128 -15.52 -10.29 10.07
C GLY A 128 -15.63 -11.63 9.34
N MET A 129 -16.77 -11.96 8.75
CA MET A 129 -16.94 -13.19 7.98
C MET A 129 -16.19 -13.13 6.65
N VAL A 130 -16.29 -12.01 5.93
CA VAL A 130 -15.58 -11.80 4.66
C VAL A 130 -14.09 -11.79 4.88
N LEU A 131 -13.62 -11.15 5.95
CA LEU A 131 -12.21 -11.14 6.36
C LEU A 131 -11.67 -12.55 6.59
N GLY A 132 -12.41 -13.39 7.31
CA GLY A 132 -12.02 -14.79 7.56
C GLY A 132 -11.98 -15.63 6.28
N LEU A 133 -12.92 -15.41 5.36
CA LEU A 133 -12.88 -16.08 4.06
C LEU A 133 -11.67 -15.66 3.22
N GLN A 134 -11.34 -14.35 3.23
CA GLN A 134 -10.19 -13.82 2.51
C GLN A 134 -8.86 -14.31 3.10
N SER A 135 -8.75 -14.37 4.44
CA SER A 135 -7.57 -14.90 5.11
C SER A 135 -7.27 -16.34 4.70
N ARG A 136 -8.30 -17.17 4.53
CA ARG A 136 -8.15 -18.57 4.09
C ARG A 136 -7.64 -18.75 2.66
N LEU A 137 -7.62 -17.68 1.86
CA LEU A 137 -7.08 -17.73 0.49
C LEU A 137 -5.56 -17.55 0.47
N MET A 138 -4.98 -17.08 1.56
CA MET A 138 -3.54 -16.87 1.71
C MET A 138 -2.85 -18.14 2.18
N ASP A 139 -1.57 -18.25 1.92
CA ASP A 139 -0.76 -19.28 2.56
C ASP A 139 -0.43 -18.85 4.00
N TYR A 140 -0.14 -17.55 4.19
CA TYR A 140 0.13 -16.95 5.49
C TYR A 140 -0.54 -15.57 5.62
N VAL A 141 -0.91 -15.21 6.84
CA VAL A 141 -1.35 -13.86 7.20
C VAL A 141 -0.44 -13.34 8.30
N ILE A 142 0.19 -12.22 8.08
CA ILE A 142 1.00 -11.53 9.09
C ILE A 142 0.28 -10.25 9.48
N GLU A 143 0.10 -10.04 10.77
CA GLU A 143 -0.46 -8.81 11.31
C GLU A 143 0.67 -7.98 11.92
N PRO A 144 1.07 -6.87 11.25
CA PRO A 144 1.95 -5.89 11.86
C PRO A 144 1.32 -5.35 13.13
N GLY A 145 2.05 -5.41 14.23
CA GLY A 145 1.60 -4.91 15.52
C GLY A 145 1.22 -3.43 15.48
N ASP A 146 0.47 -3.01 16.47
CA ASP A 146 0.07 -1.62 16.65
C ASP A 146 0.25 -1.25 18.12
N VAL A 147 0.83 -0.09 18.41
CA VAL A 147 1.01 0.36 19.81
C VAL A 147 -0.32 0.40 20.55
N ALA A 148 -1.38 0.80 19.85
CA ALA A 148 -2.74 0.89 20.40
C ALA A 148 -3.56 -0.40 20.21
N ARG A 149 -2.94 -1.55 20.04
CA ARG A 149 -3.63 -2.84 19.76
C ARG A 149 -4.66 -3.21 20.82
N ASP A 150 -4.44 -2.81 22.05
CA ASP A 150 -5.39 -3.08 23.17
C ASP A 150 -6.72 -2.36 22.97
N ALA A 151 -6.71 -1.21 22.29
CA ALA A 151 -7.90 -0.47 21.90
C ALA A 151 -8.60 -1.01 20.64
N ASP A 152 -8.04 -2.04 19.97
CA ASP A 152 -8.69 -2.67 18.82
C ASP A 152 -10.03 -3.29 19.26
N SER A 153 -11.11 -2.83 18.69
CA SER A 153 -12.46 -3.33 18.90
C SER A 153 -13.09 -3.88 17.63
N GLY A 154 -12.29 -3.96 16.57
CA GLY A 154 -12.70 -4.38 15.25
C GLY A 154 -12.60 -5.88 14.99
N PRO A 155 -12.88 -6.30 13.76
CA PRO A 155 -12.88 -7.71 13.37
C PRO A 155 -11.49 -8.35 13.35
N THR A 156 -10.43 -7.57 13.55
CA THR A 156 -9.03 -8.04 13.57
C THR A 156 -8.57 -8.47 14.95
N LYS A 157 -9.18 -7.97 16.03
CA LYS A 157 -8.76 -8.19 17.41
C LYS A 157 -8.57 -9.66 17.81
N SER A 158 -9.49 -10.52 17.37
CA SER A 158 -9.55 -11.93 17.80
C SER A 158 -9.16 -12.92 16.69
N ARG A 159 -8.37 -12.48 15.72
CA ARG A 159 -7.96 -13.33 14.60
C ARG A 159 -6.76 -14.20 14.96
N LEU A 160 -7.00 -15.51 15.04
CA LEU A 160 -5.99 -16.50 15.38
C LEU A 160 -5.20 -17.02 14.17
N GLU A 161 -5.67 -16.72 12.95
CA GLU A 161 -5.01 -17.14 11.73
C GLU A 161 -3.82 -16.25 11.31
N SER A 162 -3.60 -15.14 12.01
CA SER A 162 -2.49 -14.22 11.72
C SER A 162 -1.33 -14.40 12.69
N VAL A 163 -0.12 -14.35 12.14
CA VAL A 163 1.10 -14.20 12.94
C VAL A 163 1.23 -12.74 13.32
N LEU A 164 1.15 -12.46 14.62
CA LEU A 164 1.33 -11.10 15.13
C LEU A 164 2.82 -10.80 15.27
N THR A 165 3.24 -9.65 14.77
CA THR A 165 4.59 -9.12 14.96
C THR A 165 4.56 -7.84 15.80
N LYS A 166 5.73 -7.26 16.07
CA LYS A 166 5.84 -5.91 16.62
C LYS A 166 5.43 -4.87 15.59
N PRO A 167 5.20 -3.61 16.00
CA PRO A 167 4.92 -2.53 15.07
C PRO A 167 6.01 -2.36 14.02
N VAL A 168 5.60 -2.05 12.78
CA VAL A 168 6.50 -1.75 11.68
C VAL A 168 6.68 -0.24 11.59
N THR A 169 7.92 0.20 11.58
CA THR A 169 8.29 1.60 11.38
C THR A 169 9.31 1.74 10.25
N LEU A 170 9.28 2.88 9.57
CA LEU A 170 10.35 3.29 8.64
C LEU A 170 11.41 4.15 9.35
N TYR A 171 11.09 4.68 10.53
CA TYR A 171 12.06 5.38 11.38
C TYR A 171 13.10 4.42 11.93
N LEU A 172 14.36 4.74 11.73
CA LEU A 172 15.51 4.01 12.27
C LEU A 172 16.44 5.02 12.93
N PRO A 173 16.73 4.89 14.24
CA PRO A 173 17.58 5.84 14.97
C PRO A 173 18.96 6.06 14.33
N GLU A 174 19.56 4.99 13.79
CA GLU A 174 20.86 5.00 13.15
C GLU A 174 20.90 5.73 11.79
N ARG A 175 19.73 6.01 11.21
CA ARG A 175 19.58 6.76 9.96
C ARG A 175 19.04 8.16 10.15
N ALA A 176 18.36 8.38 11.25
CA ALA A 176 17.80 9.67 11.54
C ALA A 176 18.92 10.73 11.65
N LEU A 177 18.76 11.82 10.93
CA LEU A 177 19.70 12.93 11.01
C LEU A 177 19.62 13.57 12.40
N SER A 178 20.76 14.10 12.86
CA SER A 178 20.76 14.93 14.06
C SER A 178 19.82 16.13 13.87
N ARG A 179 19.33 16.72 14.98
CA ARG A 179 18.51 17.93 14.91
C ARG A 179 19.15 19.01 14.03
N GLN A 180 20.44 19.25 14.21
CA GLN A 180 21.17 20.28 13.47
C GLN A 180 21.25 19.97 11.97
N ASP A 181 21.57 18.72 11.63
CA ASP A 181 21.71 18.30 10.21
C ASP A 181 20.37 18.27 9.50
N ALA A 182 19.32 17.75 10.16
CA ALA A 182 17.97 17.74 9.62
C ALA A 182 17.45 19.17 9.39
N ARG A 183 17.70 20.10 10.31
CA ARG A 183 17.33 21.51 10.15
C ARG A 183 18.12 22.19 9.05
N ARG A 184 19.43 21.94 8.97
CA ARG A 184 20.27 22.42 7.87
C ARG A 184 19.76 21.91 6.53
N PHE A 185 19.44 20.62 6.43
CA PHE A 185 18.88 20.02 5.23
C PHE A 185 17.56 20.67 4.81
N LEU A 186 16.69 20.94 5.78
CA LEU A 186 15.42 21.60 5.56
C LEU A 186 15.54 23.13 5.41
N GLY A 187 16.71 23.72 5.66
CA GLY A 187 16.89 25.18 5.68
C GLY A 187 16.03 25.86 6.75
N LEU A 188 15.96 25.26 7.94
CA LEU A 188 15.30 25.80 9.13
C LEU A 188 16.33 26.46 10.05
N ASP A 189 15.88 27.50 10.73
CA ASP A 189 16.65 28.16 11.78
C ASP A 189 16.76 27.24 13.01
N ASN A 190 17.97 27.06 13.53
CA ASN A 190 18.22 26.16 14.66
C ASN A 190 17.65 26.71 16.00
N ASP A 191 17.54 28.02 16.12
CA ASP A 191 17.15 28.69 17.37
C ASP A 191 15.64 28.92 17.49
N LYS A 192 14.91 28.74 16.40
CA LYS A 192 13.45 28.89 16.35
C LYS A 192 12.73 27.56 16.50
N PRO A 193 11.55 27.51 17.11
CA PRO A 193 10.75 26.31 17.15
C PRO A 193 10.29 25.88 15.75
N ALA A 194 10.13 24.59 15.53
CA ALA A 194 9.66 24.03 14.26
C ALA A 194 8.61 22.95 14.48
N VAL A 195 7.50 23.01 13.74
CA VAL A 195 6.39 22.04 13.80
C VAL A 195 6.13 21.41 12.45
N LEU A 196 6.04 20.08 12.43
CA LEU A 196 5.58 19.31 11.29
C LEU A 196 4.05 19.25 11.28
N VAL A 197 3.41 19.64 10.18
CA VAL A 197 1.95 19.52 10.01
C VAL A 197 1.65 18.51 8.89
N GLN A 198 1.18 17.32 9.26
CA GLN A 198 0.89 16.21 8.33
C GLN A 198 -0.51 15.61 8.58
N MET A 199 -1.53 16.34 8.22
CA MET A 199 -2.93 15.97 8.53
C MET A 199 -3.49 14.83 7.67
N GLY A 200 -2.71 14.29 6.76
CA GLY A 200 -3.14 13.20 5.86
C GLY A 200 -4.03 13.69 4.72
N VAL A 201 -4.90 12.82 4.21
CA VAL A 201 -5.73 13.09 3.01
C VAL A 201 -7.09 12.41 3.13
N GLY A 202 -8.07 12.89 2.37
CA GLY A 202 -9.36 12.19 2.12
C GLY A 202 -10.49 12.52 3.09
N ASN A 203 -10.48 13.67 3.73
CA ASN A 203 -11.63 14.25 4.42
C ASN A 203 -12.17 15.45 3.63
N THR A 204 -13.48 15.67 3.71
CA THR A 204 -14.17 16.79 3.05
C THR A 204 -14.00 18.13 3.76
N ASP A 205 -13.62 18.10 5.05
CA ASP A 205 -13.48 19.24 5.96
C ASP A 205 -12.03 19.51 6.36
N LEU A 206 -11.09 19.06 5.53
CA LEU A 206 -9.67 19.17 5.82
C LEU A 206 -9.18 20.63 5.90
N ASP A 207 -9.76 21.51 5.07
CA ASP A 207 -9.41 22.94 5.05
C ASP A 207 -9.81 23.65 6.36
N ALA A 208 -11.02 23.37 6.87
CA ALA A 208 -11.49 23.93 8.15
C ALA A 208 -10.63 23.46 9.33
N ARG A 209 -10.26 22.17 9.35
CA ARG A 209 -9.36 21.62 10.37
C ARG A 209 -7.95 22.19 10.27
N ALA A 210 -7.43 22.35 9.06
CA ALA A 210 -6.14 22.99 8.85
C ALA A 210 -6.17 24.44 9.38
N SER A 211 -7.21 25.21 9.06
CA SER A 211 -7.38 26.57 9.58
C SER A 211 -7.40 26.60 11.11
N ALA A 212 -8.09 25.67 11.77
CA ALA A 212 -8.10 25.58 13.24
C ALA A 212 -6.70 25.24 13.81
N VAL A 213 -5.95 24.33 13.15
CA VAL A 213 -4.56 24.03 13.52
C VAL A 213 -3.70 25.28 13.43
N PHE A 214 -3.72 25.99 12.30
CA PHE A 214 -2.90 27.17 12.10
C PHE A 214 -3.26 28.30 13.08
N LYS A 215 -4.56 28.45 13.38
CA LYS A 215 -5.02 29.41 14.38
C LYS A 215 -4.49 29.06 15.78
N GLY A 216 -4.52 27.79 16.19
CA GLY A 216 -3.92 27.36 17.45
C GLY A 216 -2.41 27.57 17.50
N LEU A 217 -1.70 27.37 16.39
CA LEU A 217 -0.26 27.58 16.31
C LEU A 217 0.15 29.05 16.24
N SER A 218 -0.74 29.98 15.89
CA SER A 218 -0.41 31.40 15.68
C SER A 218 0.10 32.10 16.93
N SER A 219 -0.23 31.60 18.14
CA SER A 219 0.29 32.11 19.42
C SER A 219 1.72 31.67 19.69
N TRP A 220 2.28 30.72 18.95
CA TRP A 220 3.64 30.25 19.19
C TRP A 220 4.65 31.15 18.45
N LYS A 221 5.36 31.95 19.22
CA LYS A 221 6.26 32.97 18.68
C LYS A 221 7.40 32.36 17.86
N ASP A 222 7.73 33.00 16.75
CA ASP A 222 8.83 32.65 15.83
C ASP A 222 8.76 31.22 15.27
N LEU A 223 7.56 30.60 15.26
CA LEU A 223 7.35 29.25 14.84
C LEU A 223 7.60 29.05 13.32
N GLN A 224 8.38 28.06 13.00
CA GLN A 224 8.57 27.57 11.62
C GLN A 224 7.63 26.38 11.38
N ILE A 225 6.72 26.50 10.44
CA ILE A 225 5.77 25.44 10.10
C ILE A 225 6.23 24.75 8.82
N VAL A 226 6.29 23.41 8.88
CA VAL A 226 6.72 22.58 7.74
C VAL A 226 5.61 21.61 7.38
N MET A 227 5.28 21.55 6.09
CA MET A 227 4.29 20.60 5.54
C MET A 227 4.92 19.75 4.46
N PRO A 228 4.77 18.40 4.54
CA PRO A 228 5.20 17.52 3.46
C PRO A 228 4.19 17.57 2.31
N ARG A 229 4.68 17.76 1.10
CA ARG A 229 3.89 17.71 -0.13
C ARG A 229 3.94 16.32 -0.75
N LYS A 230 2.84 15.89 -1.34
CA LYS A 230 2.84 14.65 -2.11
C LYS A 230 3.58 14.81 -3.44
N PRO A 231 4.14 13.72 -3.99
CA PRO A 231 4.88 13.73 -5.25
C PRO A 231 4.11 14.31 -6.43
N VAL A 232 2.80 14.11 -6.46
CA VAL A 232 1.92 14.51 -7.57
C VAL A 232 0.71 15.26 -7.00
N ASP A 233 0.94 16.39 -6.36
CA ASP A 233 -0.14 17.35 -6.09
C ASP A 233 -0.30 18.26 -7.32
N GLN A 234 -1.52 18.26 -7.87
CA GLN A 234 -1.91 19.30 -8.82
C GLN A 234 -1.96 20.64 -8.07
N GLU A 235 -1.39 21.67 -8.64
CA GLU A 235 -1.52 23.04 -8.15
C GLU A 235 -3.00 23.35 -7.93
N GLY A 236 -3.37 23.76 -6.71
CA GLY A 236 -4.70 24.31 -6.47
C GLY A 236 -5.35 24.06 -5.12
N ASN A 237 -4.98 23.05 -4.34
CA ASN A 237 -5.54 22.88 -2.99
C ASN A 237 -4.44 23.02 -1.94
N SER A 238 -4.04 24.25 -1.66
CA SER A 238 -3.20 24.56 -0.52
C SER A 238 -4.06 24.51 0.75
N LEU A 239 -3.78 23.56 1.65
CA LEU A 239 -4.35 23.53 3.02
C LEU A 239 -3.82 24.71 3.89
N VAL A 240 -2.97 25.52 3.33
CA VAL A 240 -2.33 26.65 4.02
C VAL A 240 -3.26 27.85 3.90
N PRO A 241 -3.73 28.44 5.02
CA PRO A 241 -4.48 29.69 5.00
C PRO A 241 -3.66 30.81 4.39
N GLU A 242 -4.33 31.71 3.69
CA GLU A 242 -3.70 32.88 3.07
C GLU A 242 -2.95 33.72 4.13
N GLY A 243 -1.74 34.13 3.81
CA GLY A 243 -0.89 34.92 4.71
C GLY A 243 -0.12 34.10 5.77
N THR A 244 -0.24 32.76 5.77
CA THR A 244 0.55 31.92 6.67
C THR A 244 1.85 31.49 6.01
N ASP A 245 2.99 31.75 6.66
CA ASP A 245 4.30 31.30 6.20
C ASP A 245 4.49 29.82 6.53
N VAL A 246 4.50 28.99 5.49
CA VAL A 246 4.65 27.52 5.61
C VAL A 246 5.69 27.04 4.63
N LYS A 247 6.69 26.34 5.16
CA LYS A 247 7.68 25.68 4.34
C LYS A 247 7.14 24.35 3.83
N VAL A 248 6.90 24.25 2.55
CA VAL A 248 6.47 23.02 1.90
C VAL A 248 7.69 22.23 1.48
N ILE A 249 7.78 20.98 1.93
CA ILE A 249 8.90 20.09 1.62
C ILE A 249 8.45 18.88 0.81
N ARG A 250 9.39 18.33 0.04
CA ARG A 250 9.23 17.07 -0.67
C ARG A 250 10.44 16.20 -0.41
N HIS A 251 10.28 15.29 0.53
CA HIS A 251 11.35 14.37 0.93
C HIS A 251 10.77 13.03 1.32
N PHE A 252 11.47 11.96 0.98
CA PHE A 252 11.21 10.60 1.41
C PHE A 252 12.54 9.90 1.72
N PRO A 253 12.64 9.19 2.82
CA PRO A 253 11.66 9.05 3.89
C PRO A 253 11.67 10.26 4.84
N LEU A 254 10.49 10.77 5.18
CA LEU A 254 10.35 11.86 6.15
C LEU A 254 10.85 11.44 7.54
N ALA A 255 10.80 10.16 7.84
CA ALA A 255 11.29 9.56 9.07
C ALA A 255 12.74 9.93 9.40
N ASP A 256 13.61 10.08 8.39
CA ASP A 256 15.01 10.45 8.59
C ASP A 256 15.19 11.91 9.08
N LEU A 257 14.15 12.76 8.94
CA LEU A 257 14.18 14.19 9.27
C LEU A 257 13.38 14.56 10.52
N LEU A 258 12.77 13.60 11.21
CA LEU A 258 11.85 13.90 12.33
C LEU A 258 12.49 14.70 13.45
N HIS A 259 13.76 14.53 13.73
CA HIS A 259 14.46 15.28 14.76
C HIS A 259 14.62 16.80 14.45
N ALA A 260 14.28 17.24 13.23
CA ALA A 260 14.22 18.67 12.93
C ALA A 260 13.12 19.40 13.72
N PHE A 261 12.09 18.68 14.18
CA PHE A 261 10.87 19.25 14.72
C PHE A 261 10.80 19.18 16.24
N ASP A 262 10.26 20.22 16.85
CA ASP A 262 9.97 20.30 18.28
C ASP A 262 8.62 19.68 18.62
N ALA A 263 7.72 19.62 17.63
CA ALA A 263 6.43 18.96 17.75
C ALA A 263 5.90 18.58 16.37
N ALA A 264 4.87 17.74 16.34
CA ALA A 264 4.15 17.39 15.14
C ALA A 264 2.63 17.44 15.34
N ILE A 265 1.89 17.74 14.27
CA ILE A 265 0.44 17.59 14.19
C ILE A 265 0.14 16.63 13.05
N CYS A 266 -0.34 15.45 13.38
CA CYS A 266 -0.47 14.36 12.42
C CYS A 266 -1.86 13.73 12.45
N ALA A 267 -2.25 13.14 11.30
CA ALA A 267 -3.30 12.15 11.33
C ALA A 267 -2.81 10.90 12.09
N ALA A 268 -3.69 10.26 12.86
CA ALA A 268 -3.36 9.05 13.63
C ALA A 268 -3.35 7.79 12.73
N GLY A 269 -2.76 7.90 11.53
CA GLY A 269 -2.52 6.76 10.65
C GLY A 269 -1.45 5.84 11.20
N TYR A 270 -1.49 4.56 10.79
CA TYR A 270 -0.54 3.56 11.26
C TYR A 270 0.92 4.04 11.20
N ASN A 271 1.40 4.48 10.03
CA ASN A 271 2.81 4.85 9.89
C ASN A 271 3.16 6.10 10.68
N SER A 272 2.32 7.15 10.64
CA SER A 272 2.60 8.38 11.38
C SER A 272 2.79 8.11 12.87
N VAL A 273 1.91 7.31 13.47
CA VAL A 273 2.02 6.94 14.89
C VAL A 273 3.31 6.16 15.16
N HIS A 274 3.61 5.17 14.31
CA HIS A 274 4.78 4.30 14.49
C HIS A 274 6.10 4.92 13.99
N GLU A 275 6.08 6.15 13.49
CA GLU A 275 7.27 6.92 13.18
C GLU A 275 7.54 8.01 14.23
N VAL A 276 6.52 8.78 14.64
CA VAL A 276 6.71 9.90 15.58
C VAL A 276 6.93 9.43 17.03
N ILE A 277 6.29 8.32 17.46
CA ILE A 277 6.48 7.79 18.82
C ILE A 277 7.92 7.31 19.03
N PRO A 278 8.49 6.38 18.21
CA PRO A 278 9.86 5.94 18.42
C PRO A 278 10.89 7.05 18.15
N ALA A 279 10.54 8.08 17.37
CA ALA A 279 11.39 9.26 17.21
C ALA A 279 11.32 10.23 18.40
N GLY A 280 10.43 9.99 19.37
CA GLY A 280 10.25 10.83 20.55
C GLY A 280 9.67 12.21 20.26
N ILE A 281 8.93 12.40 19.17
CA ILE A 281 8.41 13.70 18.74
C ILE A 281 7.06 13.97 19.44
N PRO A 282 6.96 15.03 20.26
CA PRO A 282 5.71 15.46 20.88
C PRO A 282 4.63 15.69 19.81
N THR A 283 3.55 14.93 19.85
CA THR A 283 2.60 14.92 18.72
C THR A 283 1.16 15.18 19.19
N LEU A 284 0.45 16.02 18.41
CA LEU A 284 -1.01 16.10 18.42
C LEU A 284 -1.57 15.19 17.31
N PHE A 285 -2.43 14.25 17.69
CA PHE A 285 -3.17 13.44 16.73
C PHE A 285 -4.57 13.97 16.47
N ILE A 286 -4.89 14.19 15.20
CA ILE A 286 -6.22 14.53 14.69
C ILE A 286 -6.66 13.40 13.78
N ALA A 287 -7.59 12.57 14.25
CA ALA A 287 -8.01 11.38 13.51
C ALA A 287 -8.73 11.72 12.21
N ASN A 288 -8.42 10.99 11.14
CA ASN A 288 -9.18 11.05 9.90
C ASN A 288 -10.25 9.96 9.85
N ASN A 289 -11.43 10.28 9.33
CA ASN A 289 -12.47 9.30 9.10
C ASN A 289 -12.07 8.37 7.95
N ARG A 290 -11.84 7.10 8.25
CA ARG A 290 -11.41 6.06 7.31
C ARG A 290 -12.37 4.88 7.31
N GLY A 291 -12.58 4.27 6.14
CA GLY A 291 -13.50 3.14 6.03
C GLY A 291 -13.06 1.88 6.77
N THR A 292 -11.76 1.69 6.95
CA THR A 292 -11.20 0.47 7.57
C THR A 292 -10.21 0.74 8.70
N ASP A 293 -9.64 1.93 8.80
CA ASP A 293 -8.62 2.27 9.80
C ASP A 293 -9.26 2.98 10.99
N ASP A 294 -9.18 2.42 12.18
CA ASP A 294 -9.71 3.07 13.39
C ASP A 294 -8.70 4.03 14.00
N GLN A 295 -8.50 5.16 13.30
CA GLN A 295 -7.59 6.21 13.73
C GLN A 295 -8.05 6.90 15.03
N LYS A 296 -9.37 6.99 15.26
CA LYS A 296 -9.92 7.65 16.46
C LYS A 296 -9.56 6.86 17.73
N SER A 297 -9.75 5.55 17.70
CA SER A 297 -9.37 4.68 18.84
C SER A 297 -7.85 4.69 19.06
N ARG A 298 -7.05 4.67 17.99
CA ARG A 298 -5.58 4.77 18.11
C ARG A 298 -5.13 6.07 18.73
N ALA A 299 -5.66 7.22 18.26
CA ALA A 299 -5.30 8.54 18.77
C ALA A 299 -5.68 8.70 20.26
N LYS A 300 -6.89 8.26 20.63
CA LYS A 300 -7.35 8.29 22.03
C LYS A 300 -6.47 7.44 22.94
N TRP A 301 -6.18 6.22 22.53
CA TRP A 301 -5.28 5.34 23.29
C TRP A 301 -3.89 5.97 23.49
N CYS A 302 -3.31 6.56 22.44
CA CYS A 302 -2.03 7.25 22.59
C CYS A 302 -2.10 8.40 23.60
N ALA A 303 -3.20 9.14 23.64
CA ALA A 303 -3.39 10.21 24.61
C ALA A 303 -3.61 9.68 26.05
N GLU A 304 -4.38 8.61 26.21
CA GLU A 304 -4.59 7.91 27.49
C GLU A 304 -3.29 7.33 28.06
N GLN A 305 -2.36 6.94 27.18
CA GLN A 305 -1.02 6.47 27.58
C GLN A 305 -0.01 7.62 27.70
N GLU A 306 -0.42 8.87 27.56
CA GLU A 306 0.44 10.08 27.60
C GLU A 306 1.56 10.08 26.54
N LEU A 307 1.40 9.32 25.44
CA LEU A 307 2.35 9.27 24.33
C LEU A 307 2.16 10.42 23.34
N ALA A 308 0.97 11.03 23.34
CA ALA A 308 0.59 12.13 22.48
C ALA A 308 -0.56 12.92 23.10
N ILE A 309 -0.94 14.03 22.50
CA ILE A 309 -2.23 14.66 22.75
C ILE A 309 -3.22 14.34 21.63
N TYR A 310 -4.49 14.37 21.92
CA TYR A 310 -5.58 14.09 20.98
C TYR A 310 -6.52 15.30 20.89
N ALA A 311 -6.94 15.64 19.66
CA ALA A 311 -8.05 16.55 19.44
C ALA A 311 -9.22 15.82 18.79
N ASP A 312 -10.45 16.14 19.23
CA ASP A 312 -11.63 15.61 18.58
C ASP A 312 -11.75 16.21 17.17
N ASN A 313 -11.70 15.34 16.19
CA ASN A 313 -11.74 15.72 14.79
C ASN A 313 -13.09 16.33 14.33
N GLU A 314 -14.11 16.32 15.17
CA GLU A 314 -15.42 16.94 14.94
C GLU A 314 -15.57 18.31 15.60
N SER A 315 -14.59 18.75 16.44
CA SER A 315 -14.56 20.03 17.11
C SER A 315 -13.40 20.88 16.66
N LEU A 316 -13.68 21.95 15.89
CA LEU A 316 -12.64 22.90 15.47
C LEU A 316 -12.03 23.65 16.65
N GLU A 317 -12.84 23.95 17.69
CA GLU A 317 -12.37 24.60 18.91
C GLU A 317 -11.40 23.72 19.69
N ASP A 318 -11.66 22.41 19.77
CA ASP A 318 -10.73 21.50 20.43
C ASP A 318 -9.43 21.36 19.62
N ILE A 319 -9.51 21.27 18.28
CA ILE A 319 -8.33 21.25 17.40
C ILE A 319 -7.47 22.51 17.64
N GLU A 320 -8.07 23.69 17.66
CA GLU A 320 -7.38 24.96 17.92
C GLU A 320 -6.71 24.95 19.30
N SER A 321 -7.49 24.62 20.34
CA SER A 321 -7.01 24.56 21.72
C SER A 321 -5.86 23.58 21.92
N GLN A 322 -6.00 22.34 21.43
CA GLN A 322 -4.95 21.32 21.55
C GLN A 322 -3.69 21.68 20.74
N SER A 323 -3.86 22.33 19.58
CA SER A 323 -2.73 22.81 18.78
C SER A 323 -1.92 23.88 19.54
N ALA A 324 -2.60 24.81 20.22
CA ALA A 324 -1.95 25.83 21.05
C ALA A 324 -1.17 25.22 22.22
N ARG A 325 -1.61 24.10 22.79
CA ARG A 325 -0.92 23.43 23.90
C ARG A 325 0.50 22.96 23.56
N LEU A 326 0.78 22.66 22.28
CA LEU A 326 2.11 22.22 21.85
C LEU A 326 3.21 23.27 22.07
N GLN A 327 2.88 24.56 22.26
CA GLN A 327 3.86 25.59 22.60
C GLN A 327 4.47 25.38 24.01
N SER A 328 3.79 24.65 24.91
CA SER A 328 4.29 24.37 26.27
C SER A 328 5.50 23.43 26.21
N GLN A 329 6.65 23.94 26.62
CA GLN A 329 7.88 23.15 26.69
C GLN A 329 7.74 21.98 27.68
N ALA A 330 7.17 22.23 28.87
CA ALA A 330 6.96 21.17 29.85
C ALA A 330 6.11 20.02 29.32
N LEU A 331 5.04 20.32 28.54
CA LEU A 331 4.23 19.28 27.87
C LEU A 331 5.05 18.49 26.87
N ARG A 332 5.85 19.18 26.05
CA ARG A 332 6.68 18.46 25.05
C ARG A 332 7.71 17.55 25.72
N GLU A 333 8.37 18.00 26.76
CA GLU A 333 9.33 17.20 27.53
C GLU A 333 8.66 15.97 28.17
N GLN A 334 7.47 16.13 28.75
CA GLN A 334 6.69 15.03 29.27
C GLN A 334 6.38 13.97 28.19
N LEU A 335 5.86 14.41 27.04
CA LEU A 335 5.53 13.52 25.93
C LEU A 335 6.77 12.80 25.38
N THR A 336 7.88 13.51 25.19
CA THR A 336 9.15 12.93 24.75
C THR A 336 9.64 11.87 25.72
N ALA A 337 9.66 12.16 27.01
CA ALA A 337 10.07 11.21 28.04
C ALA A 337 9.18 9.96 28.05
N LYS A 338 7.88 10.13 27.85
CA LYS A 338 6.94 9.02 27.80
C LYS A 338 7.12 8.17 26.53
N CYS A 339 7.31 8.80 25.37
CA CYS A 339 7.60 8.10 24.12
C CYS A 339 8.87 7.24 24.22
N SER A 340 9.90 7.70 24.92
CA SER A 340 11.15 6.96 25.14
C SER A 340 10.97 5.67 25.97
N SER A 341 9.83 5.49 26.66
CA SER A 341 9.49 4.26 27.36
C SER A 341 8.84 3.19 26.48
N VAL A 342 8.47 3.53 25.26
CA VAL A 342 7.90 2.58 24.29
C VAL A 342 9.03 1.95 23.50
N GLU A 343 9.37 0.75 23.86
CA GLU A 343 10.42 -0.02 23.21
C GLU A 343 9.83 -0.95 22.16
N ASP A 344 10.69 -1.41 21.21
CA ASP A 344 10.44 -2.50 20.30
C ASP A 344 9.49 -2.23 19.15
N PHE A 345 10.03 -1.53 18.15
CA PHE A 345 9.44 -1.36 16.81
C PHE A 345 10.09 -2.28 15.77
N SER A 346 10.49 -3.50 16.17
CA SER A 346 11.24 -4.46 15.34
C SER A 346 10.38 -5.21 14.32
N GLY A 347 9.12 -4.84 14.14
CA GLY A 347 8.18 -5.57 13.28
C GLY A 347 8.65 -5.74 11.84
N ALA A 348 9.36 -4.76 11.27
CA ALA A 348 9.92 -4.87 9.93
C ALA A 348 10.96 -6.02 9.84
N VAL A 349 11.85 -6.12 10.84
CA VAL A 349 12.85 -7.18 10.93
C VAL A 349 12.19 -8.54 11.14
N GLN A 350 11.21 -8.63 12.05
CA GLN A 350 10.49 -9.89 12.30
C GLN A 350 9.77 -10.39 11.05
N ILE A 351 9.14 -9.51 10.30
CA ILE A 351 8.46 -9.87 9.04
C ILE A 351 9.49 -10.27 7.98
N ALA A 352 10.62 -9.56 7.88
CA ALA A 352 11.70 -9.90 6.96
C ALA A 352 12.26 -11.29 7.23
N GLU A 353 12.50 -11.65 8.50
CA GLU A 353 12.95 -13.00 8.88
C GLU A 353 11.93 -14.08 8.51
N LEU A 354 10.63 -13.86 8.74
CA LEU A 354 9.60 -14.78 8.29
C LEU A 354 9.60 -14.96 6.76
N ILE A 355 9.73 -13.88 6.01
CA ILE A 355 9.79 -13.93 4.54
C ILE A 355 11.05 -14.69 4.09
N LYS A 356 12.20 -14.45 4.71
CA LYS A 356 13.47 -15.14 4.45
C LYS A 356 13.35 -16.65 4.66
N LEU A 357 12.75 -17.06 5.77
CA LEU A 357 12.49 -18.49 6.05
C LEU A 357 11.64 -19.11 4.95
N LEU A 358 10.57 -18.43 4.52
CA LEU A 358 9.66 -18.92 3.49
C LEU A 358 10.29 -18.90 2.10
N SER A 359 11.25 -17.99 1.83
CA SER A 359 11.96 -17.92 0.55
C SER A 359 12.93 -19.10 0.36
N ASN A 360 13.48 -19.61 1.45
CA ASN A 360 14.46 -20.69 1.46
C ASN A 360 13.83 -22.08 1.60
N GLN A 361 12.54 -22.16 1.93
CA GLN A 361 11.83 -23.44 2.02
C GLN A 361 11.31 -23.85 0.65
N ALA A 362 11.69 -25.06 0.20
CA ALA A 362 10.98 -25.69 -0.91
C ALA A 362 9.49 -25.78 -0.56
N TYR A 363 8.65 -25.17 -1.36
CA TYR A 363 7.20 -25.26 -1.18
C TYR A 363 6.79 -26.74 -1.14
N SER A 364 6.29 -27.18 0.01
CA SER A 364 5.75 -28.54 0.15
C SER A 364 4.54 -28.65 -0.76
N SER A 365 4.68 -29.40 -1.82
CA SER A 365 3.75 -29.52 -2.95
C SER A 365 2.46 -30.30 -2.65
N LEU A 366 2.05 -30.40 -1.41
CA LEU A 366 0.68 -30.82 -1.09
C LEU A 366 -0.27 -29.71 -1.56
N ILE A 367 -0.52 -29.72 -2.89
CA ILE A 367 -1.54 -28.87 -3.49
C ILE A 367 -2.84 -29.18 -2.76
N ASN A 368 -3.20 -28.29 -1.84
CA ASN A 368 -4.47 -28.42 -1.16
C ASN A 368 -5.59 -28.12 -2.19
N LYS A 369 -6.09 -29.18 -2.81
CA LYS A 369 -7.14 -29.10 -3.84
C LYS A 369 -8.35 -28.28 -3.39
N ARG A 370 -8.69 -28.36 -2.10
CA ARG A 370 -9.79 -27.57 -1.51
C ARG A 370 -9.47 -26.09 -1.51
N LEU A 371 -8.25 -25.71 -1.15
CA LEU A 371 -7.80 -24.31 -1.16
C LEU A 371 -7.72 -23.75 -2.58
N THR A 372 -7.24 -24.54 -3.54
CA THR A 372 -7.22 -24.17 -4.95
C THR A 372 -8.63 -23.92 -5.47
N TYR A 373 -9.58 -24.78 -5.11
CA TYR A 373 -10.99 -24.61 -5.48
C TYR A 373 -11.61 -23.35 -4.84
N GLN A 374 -11.34 -23.09 -3.57
CA GLN A 374 -11.79 -21.87 -2.90
C GLN A 374 -11.21 -20.61 -3.54
N ARG A 375 -9.93 -20.62 -3.90
CA ARG A 375 -9.27 -19.54 -4.64
C ARG A 375 -9.94 -19.32 -6.00
N PHE A 376 -10.25 -20.39 -6.71
CA PHE A 376 -10.95 -20.32 -8.00
C PHE A 376 -12.35 -19.71 -7.86
N ILE A 377 -13.13 -20.13 -6.87
CA ILE A 377 -14.46 -19.54 -6.60
C ILE A 377 -14.32 -18.04 -6.27
N TYR A 378 -13.34 -17.66 -5.47
CA TYR A 378 -13.11 -16.28 -5.13
C TYR A 378 -12.79 -15.42 -6.36
N THR A 379 -11.87 -15.86 -7.21
CA THR A 379 -11.53 -15.14 -8.45
C THR A 379 -12.72 -15.04 -9.40
N ALA A 380 -13.54 -16.07 -9.45
CA ALA A 380 -14.78 -16.06 -10.22
C ALA A 380 -15.83 -15.15 -9.60
N ALA A 381 -15.97 -15.14 -8.27
CA ALA A 381 -16.99 -14.36 -7.54
C ALA A 381 -16.73 -12.85 -7.55
N PHE A 382 -15.52 -12.43 -7.30
CA PHE A 382 -15.21 -10.99 -7.21
C PHE A 382 -15.05 -10.29 -8.54
N ALA A 383 -14.77 -11.03 -9.59
CA ALA A 383 -14.59 -10.45 -10.92
C ALA A 383 -15.90 -9.95 -11.56
N ARG A 384 -17.14 -10.24 -10.99
CA ARG A 384 -18.31 -10.24 -11.85
C ARG A 384 -19.65 -9.97 -11.15
N SER A 385 -20.55 -9.27 -11.88
CA SER A 385 -21.93 -9.02 -11.45
C SER A 385 -22.79 -10.29 -11.44
N PRO A 386 -23.91 -10.34 -10.70
CA PRO A 386 -24.87 -11.46 -10.72
C PRO A 386 -25.32 -11.87 -12.11
N LYS A 387 -25.47 -10.92 -13.05
CA LYS A 387 -25.80 -11.18 -14.47
C LYS A 387 -24.75 -12.03 -15.17
N PHE A 388 -23.50 -11.95 -14.75
CA PHE A 388 -22.44 -12.77 -15.30
C PHE A 388 -22.54 -14.23 -14.82
N TYR A 389 -22.89 -14.47 -13.56
CA TYR A 389 -23.10 -15.83 -13.04
C TYR A 389 -24.23 -16.54 -13.75
N ALA A 390 -25.36 -15.85 -13.95
CA ALA A 390 -26.47 -16.38 -14.71
C ALA A 390 -26.02 -16.78 -16.14
N ARG A 391 -25.26 -15.91 -16.81
CA ARG A 391 -24.72 -16.17 -18.15
C ARG A 391 -23.71 -17.32 -18.17
N ARG A 392 -22.87 -17.45 -17.17
CA ARG A 392 -21.89 -18.52 -17.07
C ARG A 392 -22.51 -19.86 -16.69
N PHE A 393 -23.51 -19.84 -15.82
CA PHE A 393 -24.31 -21.02 -15.51
C PHE A 393 -25.03 -21.54 -16.76
N ILE A 394 -25.63 -20.65 -17.53
CA ILE A 394 -26.24 -20.98 -18.83
C ILE A 394 -25.16 -21.53 -19.79
N ASN A 395 -24.00 -20.88 -19.89
CA ASN A 395 -22.92 -21.38 -20.74
C ASN A 395 -22.34 -22.71 -20.25
N LEU A 396 -22.30 -22.96 -18.94
CA LEU A 396 -21.91 -24.25 -18.38
C LEU A 396 -22.94 -25.36 -18.78
N LEU A 397 -24.23 -25.06 -18.64
CA LEU A 397 -25.30 -25.98 -19.05
C LEU A 397 -25.25 -26.24 -20.57
N LEU A 398 -25.01 -25.20 -21.36
CA LEU A 398 -24.86 -25.35 -22.83
C LEU A 398 -23.61 -26.16 -23.17
N ARG A 399 -22.50 -26.01 -22.44
CA ARG A 399 -21.29 -26.83 -22.60
C ARG A 399 -21.53 -28.30 -22.21
N MET A 400 -22.22 -28.52 -21.09
CA MET A 400 -22.60 -29.89 -20.68
C MET A 400 -23.52 -30.52 -21.69
N ALA A 401 -24.51 -29.78 -22.21
CA ALA A 401 -25.38 -30.23 -23.29
C ALA A 401 -24.60 -30.49 -24.59
N ALA A 402 -23.64 -29.63 -24.95
CA ALA A 402 -22.78 -29.83 -26.11
C ALA A 402 -21.85 -31.05 -25.97
N ILE A 403 -21.31 -31.28 -24.75
CA ILE A 403 -20.51 -32.47 -24.44
C ILE A 403 -21.39 -33.72 -24.55
N ALA A 404 -22.57 -33.70 -23.92
CA ALA A 404 -23.53 -34.82 -24.01
C ALA A 404 -23.96 -35.06 -25.46
N PHE A 405 -24.23 -34.01 -26.22
CA PHE A 405 -24.59 -34.12 -27.65
C PHE A 405 -23.44 -34.70 -28.47
N ARG A 406 -22.18 -34.28 -28.19
CA ARG A 406 -20.99 -34.84 -28.87
C ARG A 406 -20.69 -36.28 -28.49
N THR A 407 -21.00 -36.66 -27.25
CA THR A 407 -20.86 -38.05 -26.79
C THR A 407 -21.89 -38.95 -27.48
N LEU A 408 -23.08 -38.41 -27.75
CA LEU A 408 -24.17 -39.13 -28.43
C LEU A 408 -24.06 -39.05 -29.95
N PHE A 409 -23.42 -37.99 -30.49
CA PHE A 409 -23.26 -37.77 -31.93
C PHE A 409 -21.82 -37.32 -32.22
N PRO A 410 -20.86 -38.26 -32.32
CA PRO A 410 -19.47 -37.90 -32.59
C PRO A 410 -19.33 -37.24 -33.97
N HIS A 411 -18.74 -36.06 -34.01
CA HIS A 411 -18.47 -35.33 -35.24
C HIS A 411 -17.00 -34.87 -35.26
N ASP A 412 -16.28 -35.21 -36.32
CA ASP A 412 -14.84 -34.96 -36.48
C ASP A 412 -14.49 -33.55 -36.97
N GLY A 413 -15.01 -32.54 -36.29
CA GLY A 413 -14.68 -31.14 -36.62
C GLY A 413 -13.81 -30.43 -35.56
N PRO A 414 -12.95 -29.48 -35.94
CA PRO A 414 -12.13 -28.72 -34.97
C PRO A 414 -12.99 -27.88 -34.01
N MET A 415 -12.63 -27.93 -32.74
CA MET A 415 -13.32 -27.15 -31.68
C MET A 415 -13.24 -25.66 -31.92
N PRO A 416 -14.35 -24.91 -31.90
CA PRO A 416 -14.27 -23.45 -31.85
C PRO A 416 -13.69 -23.04 -30.53
N THR A 417 -12.51 -22.43 -30.56
CA THR A 417 -11.86 -21.80 -29.41
C THR A 417 -12.53 -20.45 -29.14
N ASN A 418 -13.62 -20.44 -28.39
CA ASN A 418 -14.08 -19.23 -27.77
C ASN A 418 -13.03 -18.80 -26.72
N GLY A 419 -12.43 -17.63 -26.91
CA GLY A 419 -11.30 -17.08 -26.15
C GLY A 419 -11.52 -16.82 -24.66
N GLU A 420 -12.13 -17.75 -23.96
CA GLU A 420 -12.14 -17.77 -22.50
C GLU A 420 -10.98 -18.64 -22.01
N VAL A 421 -9.94 -17.97 -21.54
CA VAL A 421 -8.81 -18.60 -20.88
C VAL A 421 -9.32 -19.35 -19.65
N VAL A 422 -9.32 -20.68 -19.71
CA VAL A 422 -9.52 -21.54 -18.55
C VAL A 422 -8.19 -21.67 -17.83
N PHE A 423 -8.18 -21.24 -16.59
CA PHE A 423 -7.01 -21.20 -15.71
C PHE A 423 -6.56 -22.61 -15.34
N SER A 424 -5.59 -23.19 -15.96
CA SER A 424 -5.01 -24.41 -15.37
C SER A 424 -3.70 -24.90 -15.94
N ASP A 425 -3.02 -24.20 -16.89
CA ASP A 425 -1.90 -24.88 -17.48
C ASP A 425 -0.85 -23.92 -18.07
N SER A 426 0.40 -24.29 -17.98
CA SER A 426 1.52 -23.64 -18.67
C SER A 426 1.32 -23.47 -20.18
N ARG A 427 0.48 -24.30 -20.78
CA ARG A 427 0.04 -24.16 -22.19
C ARG A 427 -0.81 -22.92 -22.42
N ASN A 428 -1.74 -22.61 -21.50
CA ASN A 428 -2.60 -21.43 -21.61
C ASN A 428 -1.81 -20.15 -21.44
N PHE A 429 -0.75 -20.17 -20.65
CA PHE A 429 0.18 -19.06 -20.53
C PHE A 429 0.91 -18.79 -21.86
N LYS A 430 1.45 -19.80 -22.51
CA LYS A 430 2.09 -19.66 -23.83
C LYS A 430 1.14 -19.14 -24.91
N ILE A 431 -0.11 -19.54 -24.87
CA ILE A 431 -1.16 -19.06 -25.78
C ILE A 431 -1.47 -17.60 -25.50
N LEU A 432 -1.57 -17.21 -24.22
CA LEU A 432 -1.81 -15.85 -23.81
C LEU A 432 -0.63 -14.96 -24.16
N ASP A 433 0.60 -15.39 -23.91
CA ASP A 433 1.83 -14.71 -24.30
C ASP A 433 1.90 -14.47 -25.81
N LYS A 434 1.68 -15.52 -26.59
CA LYS A 434 1.60 -15.42 -28.06
C LYS A 434 0.51 -14.45 -28.53
N TYR A 435 -0.62 -14.41 -27.83
CA TYR A 435 -1.74 -13.54 -28.17
C TYR A 435 -1.50 -12.09 -27.74
N ILE A 436 -0.83 -11.85 -26.63
CA ILE A 436 -0.45 -10.51 -26.17
C ILE A 436 0.64 -9.91 -27.05
N ARG A 437 1.53 -10.72 -27.59
CA ARG A 437 2.59 -10.28 -28.51
C ARG A 437 2.06 -9.91 -29.91
N THR A 438 0.80 -10.19 -30.21
CA THR A 438 0.23 -9.76 -31.49
C THR A 438 -0.06 -8.27 -31.48
N GLN A 439 0.31 -7.60 -32.55
CA GLN A 439 0.20 -6.14 -32.71
C GLN A 439 -1.21 -5.59 -32.45
N GLU A 440 -2.22 -6.26 -33.00
CA GLU A 440 -3.62 -5.85 -32.86
C GLU A 440 -4.11 -5.82 -31.43
N ARG A 441 -3.67 -6.75 -30.61
CA ARG A 441 -4.06 -6.78 -29.21
C ARG A 441 -3.32 -5.79 -28.37
N PHE A 442 -2.08 -5.53 -28.71
CA PHE A 442 -1.28 -4.51 -28.11
C PHE A 442 -1.90 -3.11 -28.31
N GLU A 443 -2.32 -2.81 -29.54
CA GLU A 443 -3.03 -1.57 -29.85
C GLU A 443 -4.37 -1.46 -29.12
N HIS A 444 -5.09 -2.58 -28.94
CA HIS A 444 -6.32 -2.63 -28.16
C HIS A 444 -6.06 -2.30 -26.68
N LEU A 445 -4.99 -2.82 -26.11
CA LEU A 445 -4.59 -2.50 -24.73
C LEU A 445 -4.20 -1.04 -24.57
N ILE A 446 -3.47 -0.46 -25.51
CA ILE A 446 -3.12 0.97 -25.51
C ILE A 446 -4.38 1.84 -25.52
N LYS A 447 -5.37 1.52 -26.30
CA LYS A 447 -6.65 2.23 -26.36
C LYS A 447 -7.44 2.19 -25.04
N ASP A 448 -7.17 1.22 -24.19
CA ASP A 448 -7.80 1.11 -22.86
C ASP A 448 -7.17 2.05 -21.82
N PHE A 449 -6.03 2.68 -22.10
CA PHE A 449 -5.41 3.66 -21.20
C PHE A 449 -6.03 5.04 -21.42
N SER A 450 -6.53 5.64 -20.35
CA SER A 450 -7.09 6.98 -20.42
C SER A 450 -5.99 8.05 -20.59
N PRO A 451 -6.28 9.18 -21.24
CA PRO A 451 -5.35 10.32 -21.29
C PRO A 451 -4.87 10.77 -19.90
N THR A 452 -5.74 10.65 -18.89
CA THR A 452 -5.40 10.97 -17.50
C THR A 452 -4.32 10.05 -16.94
N TYR A 453 -4.35 8.77 -17.28
CA TYR A 453 -3.29 7.83 -16.91
C TYR A 453 -1.95 8.22 -17.53
N LEU A 454 -1.94 8.45 -18.84
CA LEU A 454 -0.72 8.84 -19.55
C LEU A 454 -0.13 10.13 -19.00
N ALA A 455 -0.97 11.15 -18.72
CA ALA A 455 -0.53 12.40 -18.12
C ALA A 455 0.09 12.21 -16.73
N LYS A 456 -0.53 11.37 -15.88
CA LYS A 456 0.01 11.03 -14.55
C LYS A 456 1.34 10.30 -14.64
N ARG A 457 1.46 9.39 -15.58
CA ARG A 457 2.69 8.65 -15.82
C ARG A 457 3.83 9.56 -16.26
N LYS A 458 3.57 10.51 -17.17
CA LYS A 458 4.51 11.57 -17.53
C LYS A 458 4.95 12.39 -16.33
N ALA A 459 4.00 12.77 -15.47
CA ALA A 459 4.31 13.52 -14.25
C ALA A 459 5.21 12.75 -13.29
N ILE A 460 4.98 11.43 -13.11
CA ILE A 460 5.81 10.56 -12.28
C ILE A 460 7.22 10.45 -12.86
N ALA A 461 7.35 10.18 -14.16
CA ALA A 461 8.64 10.05 -14.79
C ALA A 461 9.43 11.37 -14.74
N LYS A 462 8.79 12.52 -15.01
CA LYS A 462 9.40 13.85 -14.86
C LYS A 462 9.88 14.10 -13.43
N ALA A 463 9.11 13.69 -12.45
CA ALA A 463 9.47 13.82 -11.03
C ALA A 463 10.68 12.95 -10.64
N ALA A 464 10.81 11.76 -11.22
CA ALA A 464 11.88 10.81 -10.91
C ALA A 464 13.19 11.10 -11.66
N PHE A 465 13.09 11.44 -12.94
CA PHE A 465 14.22 11.47 -13.86
C PHE A 465 14.50 12.88 -14.44
N GLY A 466 13.74 13.89 -14.03
CA GLY A 466 13.80 15.24 -14.58
C GLY A 466 13.02 15.38 -15.90
N GLU A 467 13.43 16.34 -16.75
CA GLU A 467 12.82 16.51 -18.08
C GLU A 467 13.38 15.48 -19.06
N VAL A 468 12.87 14.27 -18.95
CA VAL A 468 13.14 13.21 -19.93
C VAL A 468 11.95 13.12 -20.87
N ASP A 469 12.23 13.03 -22.15
CA ASP A 469 11.20 12.68 -23.13
C ASP A 469 10.81 11.21 -22.90
N ILE A 470 9.64 11.01 -22.28
CA ILE A 470 9.09 9.69 -22.01
C ILE A 470 8.05 9.26 -23.04
N THR A 471 7.92 10.00 -24.13
CA THR A 471 7.01 9.63 -25.21
C THR A 471 7.31 8.21 -25.74
N PRO A 472 8.58 7.84 -25.95
CA PRO A 472 8.95 6.46 -26.28
C PRO A 472 8.61 5.44 -25.19
N ILE A 473 8.62 5.87 -23.93
CA ILE A 473 8.31 5.03 -22.76
C ILE A 473 6.79 4.75 -22.62
N LEU A 474 5.97 5.62 -23.19
CA LEU A 474 4.50 5.46 -23.21
C LEU A 474 4.00 4.82 -24.51
N ASP A 475 4.89 4.59 -25.43
CA ASP A 475 4.59 3.93 -26.67
C ASP A 475 4.48 2.40 -26.49
N ARG A 476 4.37 1.72 -27.60
CA ARG A 476 4.23 0.29 -27.67
C ARG A 476 5.34 -0.47 -26.93
N SER A 477 6.59 -0.01 -27.04
CA SER A 477 7.74 -0.73 -26.49
C SER A 477 7.77 -0.74 -24.96
N GLU A 478 7.30 0.35 -24.32
CA GLU A 478 7.19 0.40 -22.85
C GLU A 478 6.00 -0.41 -22.33
N ILE A 479 4.86 -0.36 -23.04
CA ILE A 479 3.73 -1.19 -22.69
C ILE A 479 4.12 -2.66 -22.87
N GLU A 480 4.88 -3.01 -23.90
CA GLU A 480 5.49 -4.33 -24.06
C GLU A 480 6.42 -4.69 -22.90
N ALA A 481 7.26 -3.77 -22.45
CA ALA A 481 8.13 -3.99 -21.30
C ALA A 481 7.34 -4.21 -20.00
N HIS A 482 6.19 -3.54 -19.84
CA HIS A 482 5.31 -3.68 -18.68
C HIS A 482 4.36 -4.88 -18.76
N LEU A 483 4.15 -5.39 -19.97
CA LEU A 483 3.36 -6.57 -20.24
C LEU A 483 4.25 -7.78 -20.57
N ARG A 484 5.58 -7.59 -20.53
CA ARG A 484 6.51 -8.68 -20.80
C ARG A 484 6.22 -9.84 -19.88
N PHE A 485 5.86 -10.87 -20.52
CA PHE A 485 5.95 -12.20 -20.03
C PHE A 485 7.39 -12.63 -20.30
N ALA A 486 8.05 -13.14 -19.30
CA ALA A 486 9.40 -13.64 -19.48
C ALA A 486 9.50 -14.51 -20.72
N SER A 487 10.40 -14.17 -21.58
CA SER A 487 10.78 -14.95 -22.75
C SER A 487 11.43 -16.25 -22.32
#